data_4ec573bcb31cccc7d193002b1706fffe
#
_entry.id   4ec573bcb31cccc7d193002b1706fffe
#
_cell.length_a   1.000
_cell.length_b   1.000
_cell.length_c   1.000
_cell.angle_alpha   90.00
_cell.angle_beta   90.00
_cell.angle_gamma   90.00
#
_symmetry.space_group_name_H-M   'P 1'
#
loop_
_entity.id
_entity.type
_entity.pdbx_description
1 polymer ?
#
loop_
_entity_poly.entity_id
_entity_poly.type
_entity_poly.pdbx_seq_one_letter_code
_entity_poly.pdbx_strand_id
1 'polypeptide(L)'
;KRKKLLLVNPVNRESAGLVNDPSTSFMPLGLGIIATLTPDHWDIEFIDESFEQFSVSRVDLVGLTSFTSNAPRAYEIASICRENGIYTVMGGVHASMLPEEAKGYVDTVIAGEAELIWPVFLCDFEAGNPGQFYQGSATPVELIPQVRRDIFKYPYVNDLVQTSRGCPMGCDFCSVTQLCGKQYRERDIEDVLDEME
;
A
#
# COMPACT_ATOMS: atom_id res chain seq x y z
N LYS A 1 -22.26 -8.69 9.57
CA LYS A 1 -21.32 -7.77 10.22
C LYS A 1 -20.36 -7.26 9.15
N ARG A 2 -20.16 -5.93 9.05
CA ARG A 2 -19.15 -5.38 8.13
C ARG A 2 -17.77 -5.87 8.55
N LYS A 3 -16.93 -6.22 7.59
CA LYS A 3 -15.52 -6.53 7.83
C LYS A 3 -14.73 -5.24 7.99
N LYS A 4 -13.64 -5.29 8.73
CA LYS A 4 -12.79 -4.15 9.00
C LYS A 4 -11.41 -4.34 8.41
N LEU A 5 -10.96 -3.36 7.61
CA LEU A 5 -9.61 -3.25 7.06
C LEU A 5 -8.88 -2.11 7.74
N LEU A 6 -7.71 -2.39 8.31
CA LEU A 6 -6.77 -1.37 8.76
C LEU A 6 -5.62 -1.28 7.77
N LEU A 7 -5.48 -0.13 7.12
CA LEU A 7 -4.33 0.19 6.28
C LEU A 7 -3.25 0.87 7.12
N VAL A 8 -2.01 0.42 6.99
CA VAL A 8 -0.90 0.95 7.80
C VAL A 8 0.26 1.36 6.90
N ASN A 9 0.75 2.58 7.10
CA ASN A 9 2.03 3.07 6.59
C ASN A 9 3.08 3.00 7.71
N PRO A 10 3.94 1.96 7.74
CA PRO A 10 4.95 1.81 8.77
C PRO A 10 6.06 2.84 8.64
N VAL A 11 6.69 3.21 9.76
CA VAL A 11 7.83 4.12 9.79
C VAL A 11 9.06 3.42 10.33
N ASN A 12 10.20 3.63 9.67
CA ASN A 12 11.47 3.17 10.21
C ASN A 12 11.87 4.02 11.42
N ARG A 13 11.87 3.40 12.61
CA ARG A 13 12.23 4.05 13.87
C ARG A 13 13.71 3.95 14.21
N GLU A 14 14.46 3.08 13.52
CA GLU A 14 15.85 2.77 13.81
C GLU A 14 16.84 3.47 12.87
N SER A 15 16.40 4.42 12.04
CA SER A 15 17.32 5.16 11.18
C SER A 15 18.23 6.04 12.04
N ALA A 16 19.40 5.51 12.36
CA ALA A 16 20.44 6.23 13.10
C ALA A 16 20.73 7.57 12.42
N GLY A 17 20.42 8.67 13.10
CA GLY A 17 20.70 10.04 12.64
C GLY A 17 19.64 10.70 11.77
N LEU A 18 18.56 10.01 11.38
CA LEU A 18 17.39 10.61 10.72
C LEU A 18 16.25 10.70 11.73
N VAL A 19 15.92 11.91 12.13
CA VAL A 19 14.70 12.16 12.91
C VAL A 19 13.52 12.00 11.95
N ASN A 20 12.58 11.11 12.29
CA ASN A 20 11.32 11.08 11.58
C ASN A 20 10.55 12.36 11.93
N ASP A 21 10.58 13.33 11.04
CA ASP A 21 9.84 14.59 11.19
C ASP A 21 8.50 14.47 10.47
N PRO A 22 7.38 14.39 11.20
CA PRO A 22 6.06 14.30 10.59
C PRO A 22 5.77 15.44 9.61
N SER A 23 6.37 16.62 9.82
CA SER A 23 6.18 17.78 8.94
C SER A 23 6.76 17.59 7.53
N THR A 24 7.56 16.56 7.30
CA THR A 24 8.11 16.20 5.99
C THR A 24 7.45 14.97 5.37
N SER A 25 6.42 14.43 6.01
CA SER A 25 5.73 13.21 5.54
C SER A 25 4.81 13.49 4.37
N PHE A 26 4.83 12.58 3.41
CA PHE A 26 3.97 12.60 2.23
C PHE A 26 2.88 11.55 2.34
N MET A 27 1.73 11.86 1.76
CA MET A 27 0.58 10.98 1.68
C MET A 27 0.94 9.67 0.93
N PRO A 28 0.67 8.49 1.50
CA PRO A 28 0.94 7.20 0.83
C PRO A 28 -0.15 6.86 -0.18
N LEU A 29 -0.13 7.46 -1.38
CA LEU A 29 -1.16 7.34 -2.42
C LEU A 29 -1.59 5.91 -2.70
N GLY A 30 -0.66 4.96 -2.70
CA GLY A 30 -0.97 3.55 -2.93
C GLY A 30 -2.01 2.99 -1.95
N LEU A 31 -2.00 3.42 -0.68
CA LEU A 31 -3.01 3.00 0.30
C LEU A 31 -4.37 3.67 0.05
N GLY A 32 -4.37 4.90 -0.46
CA GLY A 32 -5.61 5.56 -0.90
C GLY A 32 -6.26 4.87 -2.10
N ILE A 33 -5.46 4.37 -3.04
CA ILE A 33 -5.93 3.55 -4.16
C ILE A 33 -6.54 2.24 -3.64
N ILE A 34 -5.86 1.54 -2.74
CA ILE A 34 -6.38 0.32 -2.09
C ILE A 34 -7.69 0.59 -1.37
N ALA A 35 -7.80 1.73 -0.68
CA ALA A 35 -9.04 2.13 -0.03
C ALA A 35 -10.19 2.36 -1.04
N THR A 36 -9.91 2.98 -2.19
CA THR A 36 -10.90 3.19 -3.26
C THR A 36 -11.39 1.85 -3.83
N LEU A 37 -10.49 0.89 -4.00
CA LEU A 37 -10.79 -0.43 -4.56
C LEU A 37 -11.43 -1.39 -3.56
N THR A 38 -11.49 -1.02 -2.29
CA THR A 38 -12.11 -1.81 -1.24
C THR A 38 -13.61 -1.57 -1.24
N PRO A 39 -14.45 -2.62 -1.34
CA PRO A 39 -15.89 -2.48 -1.45
C PRO A 39 -16.54 -1.77 -0.25
N ASP A 40 -17.66 -1.08 -0.47
CA ASP A 40 -18.38 -0.27 0.53
C ASP A 40 -18.87 -1.06 1.75
N HIS A 41 -18.93 -2.39 1.66
CA HIS A 41 -19.31 -3.22 2.81
C HIS A 41 -18.16 -3.47 3.80
N TRP A 42 -16.96 -2.93 3.53
CA TRP A 42 -15.85 -2.88 4.45
C TRP A 42 -15.79 -1.54 5.19
N ASP A 43 -15.46 -1.59 6.47
CA ASP A 43 -15.09 -0.41 7.24
C ASP A 43 -13.56 -0.25 7.14
N ILE A 44 -13.09 0.92 6.70
CA ILE A 44 -11.65 1.17 6.48
C ILE A 44 -11.15 2.13 7.55
N GLU A 45 -10.07 1.74 8.21
CA GLU A 45 -9.28 2.57 9.12
C GLU A 45 -7.88 2.74 8.54
N PHE A 46 -7.21 3.86 8.85
CA PHE A 46 -5.86 4.15 8.37
C PHE A 46 -4.97 4.67 9.49
N ILE A 47 -3.75 4.14 9.58
CA ILE A 47 -2.69 4.61 10.48
C ILE A 47 -1.43 4.91 9.66
N ASP A 48 -0.90 6.12 9.84
CA ASP A 48 0.45 6.48 9.41
C ASP A 48 1.35 6.61 10.65
N GLU A 49 2.34 5.72 10.78
CA GLU A 49 3.24 5.73 11.93
C GLU A 49 4.17 6.95 11.98
N SER A 50 4.17 7.82 10.95
CA SER A 50 4.80 9.15 11.04
C SER A 50 4.10 10.02 12.08
N PHE A 51 2.81 9.82 12.32
CA PHE A 51 1.97 10.65 13.17
C PHE A 51 1.40 9.90 14.37
N GLU A 52 1.05 8.64 14.20
CA GLU A 52 0.35 7.83 15.22
C GLU A 52 0.97 6.44 15.33
N GLN A 53 1.24 5.98 16.53
CA GLN A 53 1.80 4.65 16.73
C GLN A 53 0.75 3.57 16.45
N PHE A 54 1.15 2.53 15.68
CA PHE A 54 0.34 1.33 15.50
C PHE A 54 -0.06 0.73 16.85
N SER A 55 -1.33 0.44 16.98
CA SER A 55 -1.89 -0.31 18.10
C SER A 55 -2.85 -1.38 17.59
N VAL A 56 -2.88 -2.52 18.28
CA VAL A 56 -3.79 -3.61 17.92
C VAL A 56 -5.23 -3.18 18.11
N SER A 57 -6.01 -3.26 17.05
CA SER A 57 -7.45 -3.01 17.05
C SER A 57 -8.22 -4.26 16.62
N ARG A 58 -9.54 -4.28 16.86
CA ARG A 58 -10.40 -5.37 16.40
C ARG A 58 -10.71 -5.18 14.91
N VAL A 59 -9.81 -5.67 14.06
CA VAL A 59 -9.96 -5.67 12.61
C VAL A 59 -9.88 -7.08 12.05
N ASP A 60 -10.42 -7.31 10.86
CA ASP A 60 -10.41 -8.62 10.21
C ASP A 60 -9.16 -8.78 9.32
N LEU A 61 -8.62 -7.65 8.82
CA LEU A 61 -7.50 -7.61 7.88
C LEU A 61 -6.63 -6.37 8.15
N VAL A 62 -5.30 -6.55 8.13
CA VAL A 62 -4.33 -5.44 8.14
C VAL A 62 -3.58 -5.43 6.80
N GLY A 63 -3.66 -4.30 6.09
CA GLY A 63 -2.92 -4.03 4.87
C GLY A 63 -1.68 -3.17 5.15
N LEU A 64 -0.50 -3.69 4.81
CA LEU A 64 0.79 -3.04 5.01
C LEU A 64 1.38 -2.59 3.68
N THR A 65 1.95 -1.38 3.63
CA THR A 65 2.81 -0.97 2.52
C THR A 65 4.24 -0.79 3.01
N SER A 66 5.24 -1.04 2.16
CA SER A 66 6.61 -0.78 2.58
C SER A 66 7.56 -0.46 1.43
N PHE A 67 8.53 0.38 1.77
CA PHE A 67 9.84 0.48 1.13
C PHE A 67 10.84 -0.38 1.89
N THR A 68 12.01 -0.64 1.32
CA THR A 68 13.03 -1.45 1.99
C THR A 68 13.49 -0.85 3.32
N SER A 69 13.49 0.48 3.42
CA SER A 69 13.90 1.19 4.63
C SER A 69 12.96 0.98 5.83
N ASN A 70 11.67 0.73 5.62
CA ASN A 70 10.69 0.53 6.69
C ASN A 70 10.12 -0.90 6.74
N ALA A 71 10.64 -1.83 5.91
CA ALA A 71 10.22 -3.22 5.90
C ALA A 71 10.39 -3.93 7.26
N PRO A 72 11.50 -3.74 8.02
CA PRO A 72 11.62 -4.32 9.35
C PRO A 72 10.45 -3.95 10.27
N ARG A 73 10.01 -2.68 10.23
CA ARG A 73 8.86 -2.24 11.01
C ARG A 73 7.54 -2.87 10.55
N ALA A 74 7.36 -3.01 9.22
CA ALA A 74 6.20 -3.73 8.67
C ALA A 74 6.14 -5.18 9.17
N TYR A 75 7.28 -5.86 9.24
CA TYR A 75 7.39 -7.23 9.75
C TYR A 75 7.10 -7.34 11.26
N GLU A 76 7.54 -6.36 12.07
CA GLU A 76 7.17 -6.29 13.48
C GLU A 76 5.65 -6.15 13.65
N ILE A 77 5.02 -5.25 12.88
CA ILE A 77 3.56 -5.07 12.89
C ILE A 77 2.86 -6.38 12.50
N ALA A 78 3.35 -7.06 11.45
CA ALA A 78 2.80 -8.33 11.02
C ALA A 78 2.93 -9.42 12.11
N SER A 79 4.05 -9.46 12.86
CA SER A 79 4.21 -10.36 14.00
C SER A 79 3.19 -10.08 15.10
N ILE A 80 3.00 -8.81 15.46
CA ILE A 80 1.99 -8.39 16.45
C ILE A 80 0.58 -8.81 15.98
N CYS A 81 0.25 -8.61 14.70
CA CYS A 81 -1.03 -9.04 14.14
C CYS A 81 -1.21 -10.55 14.25
N ARG A 82 -0.21 -11.34 13.89
CA ARG A 82 -0.22 -12.81 13.96
C ARG A 82 -0.45 -13.31 15.39
N GLU A 83 0.21 -12.72 16.37
CA GLU A 83 0.03 -13.05 17.80
C GLU A 83 -1.41 -12.78 18.28
N ASN A 84 -2.11 -11.86 17.63
CA ASN A 84 -3.50 -11.51 17.92
C ASN A 84 -4.52 -12.16 16.98
N GLY A 85 -4.09 -13.09 16.11
CA GLY A 85 -4.96 -13.80 15.18
C GLY A 85 -5.56 -12.93 14.08
N ILE A 86 -4.88 -11.82 13.72
CA ILE A 86 -5.31 -10.87 12.68
C ILE A 86 -4.54 -11.19 11.39
N TYR A 87 -5.28 -11.35 10.30
CA TYR A 87 -4.70 -11.63 8.98
C TYR A 87 -3.97 -10.41 8.41
N THR A 88 -2.82 -10.65 7.75
CA THR A 88 -1.96 -9.59 7.21
C THR A 88 -1.73 -9.75 5.71
N VAL A 89 -1.83 -8.66 4.97
CA VAL A 89 -1.44 -8.58 3.56
C VAL A 89 -0.45 -7.44 3.37
N MET A 90 0.61 -7.68 2.61
CA MET A 90 1.66 -6.69 2.37
C MET A 90 1.85 -6.46 0.87
N GLY A 91 1.90 -5.19 0.49
CA GLY A 91 2.25 -4.72 -0.84
C GLY A 91 3.34 -3.64 -0.79
N GLY A 92 3.47 -2.92 -1.90
CA GLY A 92 4.45 -1.84 -2.05
C GLY A 92 5.77 -2.29 -2.65
N VAL A 93 6.73 -1.36 -2.71
CA VAL A 93 7.99 -1.56 -3.44
C VAL A 93 8.79 -2.72 -2.87
N HIS A 94 8.96 -2.81 -1.56
CA HIS A 94 9.75 -3.86 -0.94
C HIS A 94 9.16 -5.25 -1.17
N ALA A 95 7.87 -5.43 -0.91
CA ALA A 95 7.18 -6.70 -1.13
C ALA A 95 7.19 -7.15 -2.60
N SER A 96 7.21 -6.19 -3.53
CA SER A 96 7.32 -6.47 -4.97
C SER A 96 8.71 -6.89 -5.39
N MET A 97 9.76 -6.32 -4.77
CA MET A 97 11.17 -6.63 -5.09
C MET A 97 11.67 -7.90 -4.40
N LEU A 98 11.19 -8.16 -3.18
CA LEU A 98 11.64 -9.26 -2.32
C LEU A 98 10.44 -10.09 -1.80
N PRO A 99 9.60 -10.64 -2.71
CA PRO A 99 8.36 -11.31 -2.30
C PRO A 99 8.61 -12.57 -1.47
N GLU A 100 9.69 -13.31 -1.74
CA GLU A 100 10.01 -14.53 -0.97
C GLU A 100 10.42 -14.20 0.47
N GLU A 101 11.09 -13.08 0.70
CA GLU A 101 11.37 -12.59 2.05
C GLU A 101 10.06 -12.20 2.74
N ALA A 102 9.26 -11.36 2.11
CA ALA A 102 8.00 -10.88 2.68
C ALA A 102 7.02 -12.00 3.06
N LYS A 103 6.94 -13.08 2.27
CA LYS A 103 6.12 -14.28 2.57
C LYS A 103 6.48 -14.95 3.90
N GLY A 104 7.70 -14.78 4.39
CA GLY A 104 8.12 -15.30 5.70
C GLY A 104 7.49 -14.57 6.89
N TYR A 105 6.97 -13.37 6.66
CA TYR A 105 6.49 -12.47 7.72
C TYR A 105 5.00 -12.19 7.69
N VAL A 106 4.36 -12.19 6.52
CA VAL A 106 2.94 -11.89 6.35
C VAL A 106 2.16 -13.06 5.78
N ASP A 107 0.84 -13.05 5.92
CA ASP A 107 -0.01 -14.16 5.44
C ASP A 107 -0.17 -14.11 3.92
N THR A 108 -0.26 -12.91 3.33
CA THR A 108 -0.34 -12.71 1.88
C THR A 108 0.61 -11.60 1.43
N VAL A 109 1.26 -11.83 0.29
CA VAL A 109 2.05 -10.82 -0.43
C VAL A 109 1.37 -10.49 -1.75
N ILE A 110 1.19 -9.19 -2.04
CA ILE A 110 0.77 -8.67 -3.34
C ILE A 110 1.95 -7.93 -3.97
N ALA A 111 2.52 -8.48 -5.02
CA ALA A 111 3.65 -7.88 -5.75
C ALA A 111 3.17 -7.17 -7.03
N GLY A 112 3.81 -6.06 -7.38
CA GLY A 112 3.45 -5.24 -8.55
C GLY A 112 2.31 -4.26 -8.29
N GLU A 113 1.64 -3.86 -9.37
CA GLU A 113 0.50 -2.94 -9.30
C GLU A 113 -0.74 -3.70 -8.81
N ALA A 114 -1.40 -3.18 -7.79
CA ALA A 114 -2.41 -3.93 -7.03
C ALA A 114 -3.84 -3.71 -7.55
N GLU A 115 -4.07 -2.77 -8.47
CA GLU A 115 -5.41 -2.32 -8.86
C GLU A 115 -6.31 -3.46 -9.35
N LEU A 116 -5.79 -4.32 -10.18
CA LEU A 116 -6.56 -5.44 -10.74
C LEU A 116 -6.59 -6.66 -9.84
N ILE A 117 -5.63 -6.78 -8.92
CA ILE A 117 -5.48 -7.97 -8.11
C ILE A 117 -6.04 -7.83 -6.69
N TRP A 118 -6.13 -6.60 -6.16
CA TRP A 118 -6.70 -6.34 -4.86
C TRP A 118 -8.15 -6.84 -4.70
N PRO A 119 -9.07 -6.57 -5.65
CA PRO A 119 -10.43 -7.13 -5.58
C PRO A 119 -10.46 -8.66 -5.60
N VAL A 120 -9.57 -9.31 -6.36
CA VAL A 120 -9.45 -10.78 -6.41
C VAL A 120 -9.03 -11.32 -5.04
N PHE A 121 -7.98 -10.74 -4.45
CA PHE A 121 -7.52 -11.09 -3.11
C PHE A 121 -8.65 -10.95 -2.07
N LEU A 122 -9.40 -9.84 -2.09
CA LEU A 122 -10.51 -9.63 -1.16
C LEU A 122 -11.62 -10.69 -1.33
N CYS A 123 -11.95 -11.06 -2.56
CA CYS A 123 -12.91 -12.15 -2.82
C CYS A 123 -12.42 -13.48 -2.22
N ASP A 124 -11.16 -13.83 -2.42
CA ASP A 124 -10.55 -15.05 -1.88
C ASP A 124 -10.52 -15.01 -0.34
N PHE A 125 -10.17 -13.85 0.23
CA PHE A 125 -10.17 -13.63 1.67
C PHE A 125 -11.58 -13.78 2.28
N GLU A 126 -12.60 -13.23 1.62
CA GLU A 126 -13.98 -13.35 2.05
C GLU A 126 -14.51 -14.79 1.95
N ALA A 127 -14.03 -15.52 0.95
CA ALA A 127 -14.31 -16.96 0.79
C ALA A 127 -13.56 -17.86 1.81
N GLY A 128 -12.63 -17.28 2.60
CA GLY A 128 -11.83 -18.00 3.60
C GLY A 128 -10.68 -18.81 2.99
N ASN A 129 -10.28 -18.52 1.75
CA ASN A 129 -9.21 -19.23 1.04
C ASN A 129 -8.25 -18.28 0.30
N PRO A 130 -7.68 -17.26 0.98
CA PRO A 130 -6.73 -16.37 0.35
C PRO A 130 -5.42 -17.08 0.02
N GLY A 131 -4.85 -16.76 -1.15
CA GLY A 131 -3.53 -17.23 -1.53
C GLY A 131 -2.42 -16.53 -0.74
N GLN A 132 -1.29 -17.20 -0.56
CA GLN A 132 -0.12 -16.57 0.06
C GLN A 132 0.56 -15.53 -0.84
N PHE A 133 0.33 -15.60 -2.16
CA PHE A 133 0.96 -14.71 -3.12
C PHE A 133 0.04 -14.36 -4.28
N TYR A 134 0.01 -13.08 -4.62
CA TYR A 134 -0.67 -12.56 -5.81
C TYR A 134 0.30 -11.68 -6.60
N GLN A 135 0.33 -11.89 -7.93
CA GLN A 135 1.14 -11.09 -8.84
C GLN A 135 0.25 -10.09 -9.58
N GLY A 136 0.41 -8.82 -9.27
CA GLY A 136 -0.16 -7.72 -10.05
C GLY A 136 0.59 -7.49 -11.35
N SER A 137 -0.11 -7.02 -12.35
CA SER A 137 0.42 -6.64 -13.65
C SER A 137 0.30 -5.12 -13.88
N ALA A 138 0.95 -4.62 -14.92
CA ALA A 138 0.82 -3.22 -15.31
C ALA A 138 -0.66 -2.89 -15.59
N THR A 139 -1.22 -1.99 -14.79
CA THR A 139 -2.61 -1.56 -14.89
C THR A 139 -2.76 -0.53 -15.99
N PRO A 140 -3.72 -0.68 -16.93
CA PRO A 140 -4.10 0.40 -17.83
C PRO A 140 -4.42 1.66 -17.04
N VAL A 141 -3.91 2.81 -17.48
CA VAL A 141 -4.01 4.06 -16.67
C VAL A 141 -5.47 4.51 -16.48
N GLU A 142 -6.34 4.15 -17.40
CA GLU A 142 -7.78 4.42 -17.36
C GLU A 142 -8.51 3.62 -16.26
N LEU A 143 -7.85 2.57 -15.73
CA LEU A 143 -8.37 1.74 -14.65
C LEU A 143 -7.77 2.10 -13.30
N ILE A 144 -6.88 3.08 -13.23
CA ILE A 144 -6.35 3.60 -11.97
C ILE A 144 -7.44 4.50 -11.36
N PRO A 145 -8.02 4.14 -10.20
CA PRO A 145 -9.09 4.94 -9.64
C PRO A 145 -8.53 6.24 -9.03
N GLN A 146 -9.39 7.22 -8.85
CA GLN A 146 -9.08 8.37 -8.02
C GLN A 146 -8.77 7.93 -6.59
N VAL A 147 -7.83 8.62 -5.97
CA VAL A 147 -7.36 8.29 -4.63
C VAL A 147 -8.40 8.66 -3.59
N ARG A 148 -8.72 7.75 -2.70
CA ARG A 148 -9.60 8.00 -1.57
C ARG A 148 -8.89 8.81 -0.50
N ARG A 149 -9.03 10.14 -0.55
CA ARG A 149 -8.30 11.11 0.27
C ARG A 149 -8.89 11.30 1.67
N ASP A 150 -10.17 10.98 1.85
CA ASP A 150 -10.88 11.09 3.14
C ASP A 150 -10.31 10.22 4.25
N ILE A 151 -9.51 9.19 3.91
CA ILE A 151 -8.82 8.36 4.90
C ILE A 151 -7.59 9.04 5.48
N PHE A 152 -7.01 10.03 4.79
CA PHE A 152 -5.78 10.72 5.17
C PHE A 152 -6.08 11.88 6.12
N LYS A 153 -6.08 11.61 7.42
CA LYS A 153 -6.48 12.57 8.48
C LYS A 153 -5.32 13.39 9.04
N TYR A 154 -4.09 13.13 8.59
CA TYR A 154 -2.89 13.74 9.14
C TYR A 154 -2.44 14.95 8.32
N PRO A 155 -1.71 15.91 8.95
CA PRO A 155 -1.24 17.12 8.28
C PRO A 155 0.01 16.84 7.42
N TYR A 156 -0.18 16.21 6.27
CA TYR A 156 0.88 15.97 5.32
C TYR A 156 1.43 17.27 4.73
N VAL A 157 2.73 17.27 4.34
CA VAL A 157 3.42 18.46 3.83
C VAL A 157 2.82 18.95 2.51
N ASN A 158 2.39 18.04 1.66
CA ASN A 158 1.74 18.32 0.38
C ASN A 158 0.70 17.26 0.04
N ASP A 159 -0.26 17.64 -0.75
CA ASP A 159 -1.09 16.71 -1.47
C ASP A 159 -0.35 16.21 -2.72
N LEU A 160 -0.64 14.98 -3.14
CA LEU A 160 0.04 14.31 -4.24
C LEU A 160 -0.97 13.81 -5.28
N VAL A 161 -0.62 13.95 -6.55
CA VAL A 161 -1.34 13.35 -7.67
C VAL A 161 -0.36 12.58 -8.54
N GLN A 162 -0.72 11.37 -8.93
CA GLN A 162 0.07 10.56 -9.83
C GLN A 162 -0.43 10.76 -11.28
N THR A 163 0.39 11.36 -12.13
CA THR A 163 0.05 11.66 -13.53
C THR A 163 0.46 10.57 -14.51
N SER A 164 1.43 9.72 -14.12
CA SER A 164 1.96 8.69 -15.02
C SER A 164 2.59 7.53 -14.25
N ARG A 165 2.79 6.41 -14.93
CA ARG A 165 3.53 5.22 -14.44
C ARG A 165 4.49 4.69 -15.49
N GLY A 166 5.55 4.01 -15.00
CA GLY A 166 6.60 3.47 -15.84
C GLY A 166 7.67 4.49 -16.22
N CYS A 167 8.83 4.01 -16.65
CA CYS A 167 9.95 4.86 -17.04
C CYS A 167 10.84 4.17 -18.08
N PRO A 168 11.11 4.77 -19.26
CA PRO A 168 11.92 4.16 -20.31
C PRO A 168 13.42 4.16 -20.03
N MET A 169 13.90 4.91 -19.02
CA MET A 169 15.33 5.17 -18.81
C MET A 169 16.13 3.93 -18.37
N GLY A 170 15.53 3.00 -17.63
CA GLY A 170 16.19 1.73 -17.26
C GLY A 170 17.45 1.89 -16.38
N CYS A 171 17.47 2.86 -15.47
CA CYS A 171 18.59 3.09 -14.55
C CYS A 171 18.78 1.89 -13.61
N ASP A 172 20.02 1.42 -13.44
CA ASP A 172 20.35 0.21 -12.67
C ASP A 172 19.97 0.26 -11.19
N PHE A 173 19.91 1.47 -10.62
CA PHE A 173 19.56 1.71 -9.21
C PHE A 173 18.07 1.96 -8.98
N CYS A 174 17.26 2.07 -10.03
CA CYS A 174 15.88 2.54 -9.93
C CYS A 174 14.88 1.37 -9.93
N SER A 175 14.06 1.28 -8.88
CA SER A 175 13.00 0.28 -8.77
C SER A 175 11.80 0.55 -9.69
N VAL A 176 11.61 1.78 -10.19
CA VAL A 176 10.42 2.16 -10.99
C VAL A 176 10.28 1.29 -12.24
N THR A 177 11.38 1.07 -12.98
CA THR A 177 11.33 0.25 -14.21
C THR A 177 11.00 -1.21 -13.91
N GLN A 178 11.44 -1.74 -12.77
CA GLN A 178 11.15 -3.11 -12.37
C GLN A 178 9.72 -3.26 -11.85
N LEU A 179 9.20 -2.25 -11.14
CA LEU A 179 7.87 -2.27 -10.55
C LEU A 179 6.77 -1.94 -11.57
N CYS A 180 6.96 -0.84 -12.33
CA CYS A 180 5.95 -0.27 -13.23
C CYS A 180 6.25 -0.49 -14.72
N GLY A 181 7.37 -1.16 -15.05
CA GLY A 181 7.80 -1.43 -16.42
C GLY A 181 8.46 -0.24 -17.14
N LYS A 182 8.90 -0.48 -18.38
CA LYS A 182 9.58 0.52 -19.22
C LYS A 182 8.62 1.36 -20.04
N GLN A 183 7.37 0.93 -20.21
CA GLN A 183 6.37 1.68 -20.94
C GLN A 183 5.93 2.86 -20.08
N TYR A 184 6.10 4.07 -20.59
CA TYR A 184 5.57 5.28 -19.98
C TYR A 184 4.07 5.35 -20.29
N ARG A 185 3.24 5.34 -19.26
CA ARG A 185 1.77 5.34 -19.32
C ARG A 185 1.26 6.62 -18.66
N GLU A 186 0.61 7.49 -19.41
CA GLU A 186 0.10 8.78 -18.95
C GLU A 186 -1.41 8.67 -18.69
N ARG A 187 -1.87 9.26 -17.58
CA ARG A 187 -3.28 9.47 -17.32
C ARG A 187 -3.81 10.61 -18.18
N ASP A 188 -5.09 10.56 -18.49
CA ASP A 188 -5.76 11.68 -19.16
C ASP A 188 -5.64 12.95 -18.31
N ILE A 189 -5.45 14.10 -18.97
CA ILE A 189 -5.28 15.39 -18.29
C ILE A 189 -6.54 15.77 -17.52
N GLU A 190 -7.72 15.53 -18.07
CA GLU A 190 -8.99 15.85 -17.40
C GLU A 190 -9.15 15.03 -16.13
N ASP A 191 -8.82 13.72 -16.16
CA ASP A 191 -8.84 12.85 -14.95
C ASP A 191 -7.88 13.35 -13.87
N VAL A 192 -6.73 13.90 -14.26
CA VAL A 192 -5.75 14.47 -13.31
C VAL A 192 -6.26 15.78 -12.72
N LEU A 193 -6.87 16.65 -13.54
CA LEU A 193 -7.44 17.92 -13.09
C LEU A 193 -8.62 17.68 -12.16
N ASP A 194 -9.51 16.75 -12.48
CA ASP A 194 -10.65 16.38 -11.64
C ASP A 194 -10.21 15.81 -10.28
N GLU A 195 -9.04 15.16 -10.22
CA GLU A 195 -8.47 14.68 -8.95
C GLU A 195 -7.85 15.80 -8.10
N MET A 196 -7.51 16.94 -8.71
CA MET A 196 -6.90 18.09 -8.04
C MET A 196 -7.92 19.09 -7.49
N GLU A 197 -9.18 19.03 -7.92
CA GLU A 197 -10.30 19.88 -7.43
C GLU A 197 -10.96 19.30 -6.17
#